data_3423f7075d571c2393f91b1e041c5acc
#
_entry.id   3423f7075d571c2393f91b1e041c5acc
#
_cell.length_a   1.000
_cell.length_b   1.000
_cell.length_c   1.000
_cell.angle_alpha   90.00
_cell.angle_beta   90.00
_cell.angle_gamma   90.00
#
_symmetry.space_group_name_H-M   'P 1'
#
loop_
_entity.id
_entity.type
_entity.pdbx_description
1 polymer ?
#
loop_
_entity_poly.entity_id
_entity_poly.type
_entity_poly.pdbx_seq_one_letter_code
_entity_poly.pdbx_strand_id
1 'polypeptide(L)'
;GVIYKAEVVSLEESGGLGFKYLYSFKNIFSNQLRSLFGEPYSGFMAGIILGARSSISEGLMSQFNTTGLTHIVAISGYNITLLINILASLLVFLKKKTRIFVSCVFIIIFVVFVGASSSVVRAGIMGVIGLMSLWFGRQYYAGFALLTTLFLMVLWNPLVITDVGLQLSFLATAGLIYVSPLIEKYFNWMPEMFGLRESLTMTISAQITSIPIILYYFE
;
A
#
# COMPACT_ATOMS: atom_id res chain seq x y z
N GLY A 1 -13.97 23.79 -11.99
CA GLY A 1 -12.66 23.30 -12.37
C GLY A 1 -11.75 23.31 -11.17
N VAL A 2 -11.54 22.15 -10.54
CA VAL A 2 -10.58 21.99 -9.45
C VAL A 2 -9.26 21.61 -10.07
N ILE A 3 -8.30 22.51 -10.02
CA ILE A 3 -6.95 22.29 -10.55
C ILE A 3 -6.17 21.45 -9.53
N TYR A 4 -6.10 20.14 -9.74
CA TYR A 4 -5.13 19.29 -9.10
C TYR A 4 -3.88 19.15 -9.99
N LYS A 5 -3.07 20.20 -10.00
CA LYS A 5 -1.68 20.11 -10.43
C LYS A 5 -0.82 20.71 -9.34
N ALA A 6 -0.69 19.99 -8.23
CA ALA A 6 0.39 20.26 -7.30
C ALA A 6 1.66 19.73 -7.96
N GLU A 7 2.38 20.60 -8.62
CA GLU A 7 3.75 20.33 -9.03
C GLU A 7 4.58 20.03 -7.79
N VAL A 8 5.08 18.82 -7.69
CA VAL A 8 6.04 18.36 -6.67
C VAL A 8 7.44 18.95 -6.96
N VAL A 9 7.52 20.18 -7.41
CA VAL A 9 8.80 20.88 -7.69
C VAL A 9 9.41 21.50 -6.44
N SER A 10 8.65 21.68 -5.36
CA SER A 10 9.12 22.39 -4.18
C SER A 10 9.65 21.53 -3.03
N LEU A 11 9.66 20.21 -3.14
CA LEU A 11 10.24 19.33 -2.12
C LEU A 11 11.75 19.09 -2.29
N GLU A 12 12.35 19.56 -3.38
CA GLU A 12 13.79 19.40 -3.63
C GLU A 12 14.67 20.28 -2.73
N GLU A 13 14.16 21.39 -2.22
CA GLU A 13 14.97 22.33 -1.43
C GLU A 13 14.86 22.16 0.10
N SER A 14 13.88 21.42 0.60
CA SER A 14 13.65 21.28 2.05
C SER A 14 13.92 19.90 2.63
N GLY A 15 14.32 18.95 1.84
CA GLY A 15 14.60 17.57 2.29
C GLY A 15 16.03 17.45 2.82
N GLY A 16 16.21 17.01 4.08
CA GLY A 16 17.53 16.67 4.63
C GLY A 16 18.29 15.69 3.75
N LEU A 17 19.62 15.60 3.95
CA LEU A 17 20.55 14.77 3.16
C LEU A 17 20.02 13.35 2.82
N GLY A 18 19.27 12.71 3.74
CA GLY A 18 18.69 11.38 3.52
C GLY A 18 17.64 11.31 2.40
N PHE A 19 16.79 12.34 2.27
CA PHE A 19 15.79 12.43 1.19
C PHE A 19 16.45 12.61 -0.18
N LYS A 20 17.55 13.35 -0.24
CA LYS A 20 18.32 13.57 -1.47
C LYS A 20 18.92 12.28 -2.00
N TYR A 21 19.45 11.43 -1.13
CA TYR A 21 19.98 10.11 -1.51
C TYR A 21 18.88 9.15 -1.95
N LEU A 22 17.74 9.13 -1.27
CA LEU A 22 16.58 8.30 -1.64
C LEU A 22 16.03 8.70 -3.02
N TYR A 23 15.94 10.00 -3.28
CA TYR A 23 15.45 10.51 -4.57
C TYR A 23 16.44 10.23 -5.70
N SER A 24 17.74 10.41 -5.46
CA SER A 24 18.80 10.03 -6.41
C SER A 24 18.75 8.55 -6.74
N PHE A 25 18.60 7.69 -5.75
CA PHE A 25 18.48 6.24 -5.97
C PHE A 25 17.23 5.90 -6.79
N LYS A 26 16.08 6.52 -6.48
CA LYS A 26 14.83 6.37 -7.24
C LYS A 26 15.01 6.75 -8.71
N ASN A 27 15.69 7.87 -8.98
CA ASN A 27 15.97 8.34 -10.33
C ASN A 27 16.94 7.42 -11.07
N ILE A 28 18.02 6.97 -10.43
CA ILE A 28 18.96 6.02 -11.01
C ILE A 28 18.26 4.73 -11.39
N PHE A 29 17.45 4.19 -10.48
CA PHE A 29 16.73 2.94 -10.73
C PHE A 29 15.68 3.10 -11.84
N SER A 30 14.94 4.23 -11.85
CA SER A 30 13.98 4.54 -12.93
C SER A 30 14.67 4.66 -14.29
N ASN A 31 15.83 5.31 -14.35
CA ASN A 31 16.62 5.44 -15.58
C ASN A 31 17.15 4.09 -16.07
N GLN A 32 17.57 3.23 -15.16
CA GLN A 32 17.97 1.86 -15.48
C GLN A 32 16.80 1.04 -16.04
N LEU A 33 15.59 1.15 -15.45
CA LEU A 33 14.40 0.52 -15.99
C LEU A 33 14.08 1.01 -17.41
N ARG A 34 14.22 2.33 -17.66
CA ARG A 34 14.01 2.91 -19.00
C ARG A 34 15.04 2.43 -20.02
N SER A 35 16.26 2.17 -19.61
CA SER A 35 17.31 1.64 -20.51
C SER A 35 17.13 0.17 -20.85
N LEU A 36 16.50 -0.61 -19.96
CA LEU A 36 16.27 -2.04 -20.13
C LEU A 36 14.95 -2.35 -20.83
N PHE A 37 13.92 -1.54 -20.57
CA PHE A 37 12.58 -1.75 -21.10
C PHE A 37 12.12 -0.48 -21.81
N GLY A 38 11.63 -0.63 -23.06
CA GLY A 38 11.02 0.48 -23.81
C GLY A 38 9.73 0.98 -23.14
N GLU A 39 9.34 2.23 -23.46
CA GLU A 39 8.00 2.73 -23.11
C GLU A 39 6.94 1.92 -23.88
N PRO A 40 5.77 1.59 -23.28
CA PRO A 40 5.26 2.07 -21.98
C PRO A 40 5.63 1.18 -20.77
N TYR A 41 6.37 0.10 -20.98
CA TYR A 41 6.64 -0.91 -19.95
C TYR A 41 7.55 -0.38 -18.82
N SER A 42 8.53 0.44 -19.17
CA SER A 42 9.45 1.05 -18.17
C SER A 42 8.73 1.96 -17.19
N GLY A 43 7.82 2.81 -17.71
CA GLY A 43 6.99 3.68 -16.86
C GLY A 43 6.03 2.89 -15.99
N PHE A 44 5.43 1.82 -16.51
CA PHE A 44 4.55 0.94 -15.76
C PHE A 44 5.28 0.21 -14.62
N MET A 45 6.46 -0.35 -14.90
CA MET A 45 7.30 -1.00 -13.87
C MET A 45 7.75 -0.02 -12.79
N ALA A 46 8.16 1.19 -13.18
CA ALA A 46 8.51 2.24 -12.24
C ALA A 46 7.31 2.64 -11.37
N GLY A 47 6.11 2.70 -11.94
CA GLY A 47 4.85 2.95 -11.22
C GLY A 47 4.59 1.90 -10.13
N ILE A 48 4.71 0.62 -10.47
CA ILE A 48 4.43 -0.50 -9.53
C ILE A 48 5.52 -0.64 -8.47
N ILE A 49 6.81 -0.57 -8.87
CA ILE A 49 7.93 -0.87 -7.96
C ILE A 49 8.29 0.33 -7.10
N LEU A 50 8.35 1.52 -7.70
CA LEU A 50 8.82 2.75 -7.04
C LEU A 50 7.69 3.69 -6.61
N GLY A 51 6.43 3.36 -6.94
CA GLY A 51 5.30 4.26 -6.73
C GLY A 51 5.32 5.51 -7.60
N ALA A 52 6.16 5.54 -8.64
CA ALA A 52 6.34 6.69 -9.52
C ALA A 52 5.20 6.77 -10.55
N ARG A 53 3.96 7.08 -10.10
CA ARG A 53 2.78 7.18 -10.98
C ARG A 53 2.96 8.19 -12.11
N SER A 54 3.72 9.25 -11.86
CA SER A 54 4.06 10.26 -12.87
C SER A 54 4.94 9.74 -14.01
N SER A 55 5.54 8.57 -13.85
CA SER A 55 6.34 7.91 -14.89
C SER A 55 5.49 7.14 -15.90
N ILE A 56 4.18 6.93 -15.62
CA ILE A 56 3.26 6.20 -16.49
C ILE A 56 2.74 7.16 -17.54
N SER A 57 2.77 6.76 -18.83
CA SER A 57 2.25 7.56 -19.92
C SER A 57 0.74 7.83 -19.74
N GLU A 58 0.30 9.04 -20.11
CA GLU A 58 -1.12 9.44 -20.00
C GLU A 58 -2.06 8.49 -20.77
N GLY A 59 -1.62 7.98 -21.92
CA GLY A 59 -2.37 7.02 -22.71
C GLY A 59 -2.60 5.70 -21.97
N LEU A 60 -1.58 5.17 -21.30
CA LEU A 60 -1.69 3.95 -20.52
C LEU A 60 -2.54 4.18 -19.26
N MET A 61 -2.39 5.33 -18.60
CA MET A 61 -3.21 5.69 -17.43
C MET A 61 -4.69 5.83 -17.81
N SER A 62 -5.00 6.41 -18.98
CA SER A 62 -6.37 6.49 -19.51
C SER A 62 -6.97 5.10 -19.73
N GLN A 63 -6.20 4.16 -20.29
CA GLN A 63 -6.65 2.77 -20.48
C GLN A 63 -6.92 2.08 -19.13
N PHE A 64 -6.07 2.28 -18.12
CA PHE A 64 -6.31 1.75 -16.78
C PHE A 64 -7.55 2.36 -16.11
N ASN A 65 -7.79 3.66 -16.32
CA ASN A 65 -9.01 4.32 -15.83
C ASN A 65 -10.26 3.73 -16.48
N THR A 66 -10.24 3.54 -17.81
CA THR A 66 -11.38 2.99 -18.54
C THR A 66 -11.69 1.55 -18.18
N THR A 67 -10.64 0.76 -17.89
CA THR A 67 -10.78 -0.66 -17.48
C THR A 67 -10.99 -0.85 -15.97
N GLY A 68 -10.94 0.23 -15.18
CA GLY A 68 -11.04 0.16 -13.72
C GLY A 68 -9.81 -0.45 -13.02
N LEU A 69 -8.71 -0.66 -13.76
CA LEU A 69 -7.48 -1.30 -13.25
C LEU A 69 -6.49 -0.32 -12.60
N THR A 70 -6.86 0.93 -12.43
CA THR A 70 -6.02 1.97 -11.83
C THR A 70 -5.50 1.60 -10.44
N HIS A 71 -6.26 0.79 -9.69
CA HIS A 71 -5.88 0.31 -8.37
C HIS A 71 -4.67 -0.63 -8.38
N ILE A 72 -4.36 -1.29 -9.50
CA ILE A 72 -3.17 -2.17 -9.65
C ILE A 72 -1.90 -1.34 -9.67
N VAL A 73 -1.96 -0.14 -10.25
CA VAL A 73 -0.83 0.79 -10.33
C VAL A 73 -0.57 1.49 -9.00
N ALA A 74 -1.60 1.56 -8.14
CA ALA A 74 -1.44 2.09 -6.80
C ALA A 74 -0.69 1.10 -5.92
N ILE A 75 0.43 1.53 -5.32
CA ILE A 75 1.06 0.70 -4.28
C ILE A 75 0.06 0.53 -3.15
N SER A 76 -0.34 -0.73 -2.95
CA SER A 76 -1.37 -1.11 -1.99
C SER A 76 -0.76 -1.67 -0.70
N GLY A 77 -1.59 -1.87 0.31
CA GLY A 77 -1.18 -2.56 1.54
C GLY A 77 -0.66 -3.97 1.31
N TYR A 78 -1.09 -4.64 0.22
CA TYR A 78 -0.61 -5.95 -0.17
C TYR A 78 0.91 -5.94 -0.45
N ASN A 79 1.44 -4.89 -1.08
CA ASN A 79 2.87 -4.77 -1.37
C ASN A 79 3.70 -4.74 -0.08
N ILE A 80 3.21 -4.09 0.97
CA ILE A 80 3.86 -4.10 2.30
C ILE A 80 3.85 -5.51 2.89
N THR A 81 2.74 -6.23 2.80
CA THR A 81 2.64 -7.61 3.30
C THR A 81 3.60 -8.54 2.54
N LEU A 82 3.64 -8.43 1.21
CA LEU A 82 4.56 -9.18 0.37
C LEU A 82 6.03 -8.90 0.78
N LEU A 83 6.36 -7.63 0.98
CA LEU A 83 7.68 -7.20 1.41
C LEU A 83 8.07 -7.81 2.77
N ILE A 84 7.16 -7.79 3.74
CA ILE A 84 7.38 -8.42 5.06
C ILE A 84 7.67 -9.91 4.90
N ASN A 85 6.91 -10.61 4.06
CA ASN A 85 7.09 -12.04 3.83
C ASN A 85 8.43 -12.35 3.14
N ILE A 86 8.81 -11.57 2.14
CA ILE A 86 10.12 -11.70 1.47
C ILE A 86 11.26 -11.46 2.47
N LEU A 87 11.17 -10.39 3.26
CA LEU A 87 12.18 -10.09 4.29
C LEU A 87 12.25 -11.20 5.35
N ALA A 88 11.10 -11.71 5.79
CA ALA A 88 11.06 -12.80 6.76
C ALA A 88 11.74 -14.06 6.23
N SER A 89 11.62 -14.34 4.93
CA SER A 89 12.26 -15.48 4.26
C SER A 89 13.76 -15.24 4.04
N LEU A 90 14.14 -14.07 3.56
CA LEU A 90 15.54 -13.72 3.31
C LEU A 90 16.36 -13.62 4.59
N LEU A 91 15.76 -13.15 5.67
CA LEU A 91 16.43 -12.94 6.96
C LEU A 91 16.25 -14.12 7.93
N VAL A 92 15.90 -15.30 7.42
CA VAL A 92 15.67 -16.50 8.26
C VAL A 92 16.89 -16.91 9.07
N PHE A 93 18.08 -16.60 8.58
CA PHE A 93 19.36 -16.89 9.25
C PHE A 93 19.63 -15.98 10.46
N LEU A 94 18.91 -14.87 10.60
CA LEU A 94 19.04 -13.98 11.75
C LEU A 94 18.19 -14.47 12.93
N LYS A 95 18.66 -14.16 14.16
CA LYS A 95 17.85 -14.38 15.38
C LYS A 95 16.52 -13.64 15.27
N LYS A 96 15.43 -14.24 15.78
CA LYS A 96 14.06 -13.71 15.69
C LYS A 96 13.96 -12.20 15.97
N LYS A 97 14.56 -11.74 17.07
CA LYS A 97 14.52 -10.31 17.46
C LYS A 97 15.22 -9.41 16.42
N THR A 98 16.43 -9.77 16.00
CA THR A 98 17.19 -9.00 15.00
C THR A 98 16.44 -8.94 13.67
N ARG A 99 15.86 -10.06 13.23
CA ARG A 99 15.04 -10.12 12.02
C ARG A 99 13.85 -9.15 12.08
N ILE A 100 13.11 -9.16 13.19
CA ILE A 100 11.97 -8.25 13.38
C ILE A 100 12.44 -6.79 13.35
N PHE A 101 13.51 -6.45 14.05
CA PHE A 101 14.06 -5.10 14.06
C PHE A 101 14.44 -4.61 12.66
N VAL A 102 15.22 -5.42 11.93
CA VAL A 102 15.62 -5.12 10.55
C VAL A 102 14.40 -4.96 9.65
N SER A 103 13.38 -5.82 9.77
CA SER A 103 12.15 -5.70 9.00
C SER A 103 11.38 -4.42 9.30
N CYS A 104 11.29 -4.00 10.57
CA CYS A 104 10.65 -2.72 10.93
C CYS A 104 11.37 -1.53 10.31
N VAL A 105 12.69 -1.48 10.42
CA VAL A 105 13.51 -0.41 9.82
C VAL A 105 13.32 -0.38 8.30
N PHE A 106 13.33 -1.54 7.67
CA PHE A 106 13.16 -1.65 6.22
C PHE A 106 11.77 -1.18 5.77
N ILE A 107 10.70 -1.53 6.50
CA ILE A 107 9.34 -1.05 6.20
C ILE A 107 9.28 0.47 6.26
N ILE A 108 9.86 1.09 7.29
CA ILE A 108 9.87 2.55 7.44
C ILE A 108 10.60 3.20 6.26
N ILE A 109 11.78 2.70 5.91
CA ILE A 109 12.55 3.17 4.75
C ILE A 109 11.74 3.01 3.46
N PHE A 110 11.08 1.87 3.28
CA PHE A 110 10.29 1.58 2.09
C PHE A 110 9.07 2.51 1.97
N VAL A 111 8.34 2.78 3.06
CA VAL A 111 7.21 3.72 3.08
C VAL A 111 7.65 5.10 2.63
N VAL A 112 8.78 5.59 3.13
CA VAL A 112 9.35 6.88 2.74
C VAL A 112 9.80 6.86 1.27
N PHE A 113 10.45 5.79 0.85
CA PHE A 113 10.95 5.61 -0.51
C PHE A 113 9.85 5.65 -1.57
N VAL A 114 8.70 5.03 -1.28
CA VAL A 114 7.55 4.96 -2.19
C VAL A 114 6.78 6.27 -2.27
N GLY A 115 7.03 7.22 -1.34
CA GLY A 115 6.40 8.54 -1.33
C GLY A 115 5.28 8.70 -0.30
N ALA A 116 5.21 7.80 0.70
CA ALA A 116 4.39 7.91 1.91
C ALA A 116 2.90 8.28 1.64
N SER A 117 2.27 7.72 0.58
CA SER A 117 0.83 7.88 0.38
C SER A 117 0.05 7.32 1.58
N SER A 118 -1.12 7.87 1.88
CA SER A 118 -1.89 7.52 3.08
C SER A 118 -2.18 6.03 3.20
N SER A 119 -2.45 5.33 2.10
CA SER A 119 -2.66 3.88 2.07
C SER A 119 -1.39 3.08 2.40
N VAL A 120 -0.22 3.54 1.92
CA VAL A 120 1.09 2.92 2.19
C VAL A 120 1.52 3.15 3.64
N VAL A 121 1.35 4.39 4.15
CA VAL A 121 1.62 4.72 5.55
C VAL A 121 0.78 3.87 6.49
N ARG A 122 -0.54 3.75 6.21
CA ARG A 122 -1.43 2.87 6.97
C ARG A 122 -0.91 1.43 7.01
N ALA A 123 -0.60 0.87 5.86
CA ALA A 123 -0.12 -0.50 5.77
C ALA A 123 1.24 -0.69 6.47
N GLY A 124 2.13 0.29 6.37
CA GLY A 124 3.41 0.30 7.06
C GLY A 124 3.25 0.30 8.58
N ILE A 125 2.39 1.17 9.13
CA ILE A 125 2.12 1.22 10.58
C ILE A 125 1.51 -0.10 11.05
N MET A 126 0.49 -0.62 10.35
CA MET A 126 -0.11 -1.93 10.68
C MET A 126 0.91 -3.06 10.63
N GLY A 127 1.81 -3.06 9.63
CA GLY A 127 2.90 -4.03 9.51
C GLY A 127 3.88 -3.96 10.67
N VAL A 128 4.28 -2.75 11.09
CA VAL A 128 5.14 -2.54 12.26
C VAL A 128 4.44 -3.02 13.54
N ILE A 129 3.15 -2.70 13.74
CA ILE A 129 2.37 -3.20 14.88
C ILE A 129 2.34 -4.73 14.90
N GLY A 130 2.15 -5.37 13.73
CA GLY A 130 2.18 -6.82 13.61
C GLY A 130 3.54 -7.42 13.99
N LEU A 131 4.63 -6.84 13.49
CA LEU A 131 5.99 -7.26 13.85
C LEU A 131 6.30 -7.04 15.34
N MET A 132 5.84 -5.94 15.93
CA MET A 132 5.97 -5.68 17.35
C MET A 132 5.17 -6.70 18.19
N SER A 133 3.98 -7.09 17.75
CA SER A 133 3.22 -8.16 18.41
C SER A 133 4.01 -9.48 18.46
N LEU A 134 4.68 -9.83 17.35
CA LEU A 134 5.58 -10.99 17.28
C LEU A 134 6.82 -10.85 18.18
N TRP A 135 7.35 -9.63 18.32
CA TRP A 135 8.48 -9.35 19.19
C TRP A 135 8.14 -9.60 20.66
N PHE A 136 6.96 -9.12 21.08
CA PHE A 136 6.48 -9.26 22.47
C PHE A 136 5.78 -10.61 22.74
N GLY A 137 5.67 -11.49 21.73
CA GLY A 137 4.96 -12.76 21.86
C GLY A 137 3.46 -12.60 22.10
N ARG A 138 2.87 -11.50 21.63
CA ARG A 138 1.44 -11.18 21.75
C ARG A 138 0.69 -11.56 20.50
N GLN A 139 -0.60 -11.88 20.66
CA GLN A 139 -1.48 -12.07 19.51
C GLN A 139 -1.72 -10.75 18.78
N TYR A 140 -1.72 -10.80 17.45
CA TYR A 140 -2.04 -9.66 16.60
C TYR A 140 -3.54 -9.58 16.38
N TYR A 141 -4.14 -8.48 16.76
CA TYR A 141 -5.55 -8.18 16.52
C TYR A 141 -5.66 -7.11 15.42
N ALA A 142 -6.04 -7.54 14.21
CA ALA A 142 -6.07 -6.67 13.02
C ALA A 142 -6.99 -5.45 13.19
N GLY A 143 -8.16 -5.61 13.84
CA GLY A 143 -9.09 -4.50 14.11
C GLY A 143 -8.49 -3.45 15.06
N PHE A 144 -7.82 -3.88 16.12
CA PHE A 144 -7.14 -2.97 17.02
C PHE A 144 -5.97 -2.25 16.32
N ALA A 145 -5.18 -2.99 15.52
CA ALA A 145 -4.10 -2.40 14.74
C ALA A 145 -4.62 -1.36 13.74
N LEU A 146 -5.76 -1.62 13.08
CA LEU A 146 -6.39 -0.69 12.16
C LEU A 146 -6.82 0.61 12.84
N LEU A 147 -7.52 0.51 13.99
CA LEU A 147 -7.96 1.67 14.76
C LEU A 147 -6.77 2.47 15.33
N THR A 148 -5.76 1.79 15.87
CA THR A 148 -4.55 2.43 16.37
C THR A 148 -3.81 3.16 15.24
N THR A 149 -3.76 2.57 14.06
CA THR A 149 -3.14 3.20 12.89
C THR A 149 -3.89 4.46 12.48
N LEU A 150 -5.22 4.42 12.41
CA LEU A 150 -6.03 5.59 12.11
C LEU A 150 -5.79 6.70 13.15
N PHE A 151 -5.80 6.36 14.43
CA PHE A 151 -5.56 7.30 15.52
C PHE A 151 -4.17 7.98 15.38
N LEU A 152 -3.12 7.21 15.13
CA LEU A 152 -1.77 7.75 14.94
C LEU A 152 -1.67 8.67 13.71
N MET A 153 -2.31 8.30 12.60
CA MET A 153 -2.31 9.11 11.37
C MET A 153 -3.05 10.43 11.58
N VAL A 154 -4.19 10.39 12.25
CA VAL A 154 -4.99 11.60 12.57
C VAL A 154 -4.28 12.49 13.59
N LEU A 155 -3.61 11.91 14.57
CA LEU A 155 -2.82 12.66 15.55
C LEU A 155 -1.67 13.43 14.89
N TRP A 156 -1.04 12.82 13.86
CA TRP A 156 0.03 13.45 13.10
C TRP A 156 -0.49 14.53 12.15
N ASN A 157 -1.55 14.23 11.42
CA ASN A 157 -2.19 15.16 10.48
C ASN A 157 -3.70 14.95 10.48
N PRO A 158 -4.50 15.82 11.13
CA PRO A 158 -5.95 15.68 11.18
C PRO A 158 -6.63 15.71 9.80
N LEU A 159 -6.03 16.40 8.82
CA LEU A 159 -6.56 16.50 7.46
C LEU A 159 -6.51 15.18 6.69
N VAL A 160 -5.78 14.19 7.17
CA VAL A 160 -5.71 12.88 6.52
C VAL A 160 -7.07 12.17 6.49
N ILE A 161 -8.01 12.53 7.38
CA ILE A 161 -9.38 11.99 7.37
C ILE A 161 -10.11 12.33 6.07
N THR A 162 -9.82 13.47 5.45
CA THR A 162 -10.46 13.90 4.19
C THR A 162 -9.79 13.28 2.96
N ASP A 163 -8.68 12.55 3.13
CA ASP A 163 -8.01 11.84 2.04
C ASP A 163 -8.82 10.62 1.60
N VAL A 164 -9.36 10.68 0.39
CA VAL A 164 -10.14 9.60 -0.21
C VAL A 164 -9.35 8.28 -0.26
N GLY A 165 -8.03 8.36 -0.51
CA GLY A 165 -7.14 7.18 -0.51
C GLY A 165 -7.08 6.50 0.85
N LEU A 166 -7.03 7.27 1.95
CA LEU A 166 -7.12 6.71 3.30
C LEU A 166 -8.48 6.10 3.56
N GLN A 167 -9.56 6.83 3.26
CA GLN A 167 -10.94 6.38 3.51
C GLN A 167 -11.22 5.06 2.80
N LEU A 168 -10.93 4.95 1.51
CA LEU A 168 -11.10 3.72 0.73
C LEU A 168 -10.24 2.58 1.28
N SER A 169 -8.97 2.86 1.57
CA SER A 169 -8.05 1.86 2.10
C SER A 169 -8.44 1.38 3.50
N PHE A 170 -8.95 2.27 4.35
CA PHE A 170 -9.44 1.94 5.69
C PHE A 170 -10.70 1.07 5.63
N LEU A 171 -11.70 1.47 4.82
CA LEU A 171 -12.93 0.70 4.67
C LEU A 171 -12.71 -0.65 4.02
N ALA A 172 -11.87 -0.72 2.97
CA ALA A 172 -11.52 -2.00 2.37
C ALA A 172 -10.90 -2.94 3.41
N THR A 173 -9.98 -2.44 4.25
CA THR A 173 -9.36 -3.26 5.30
C THR A 173 -10.34 -3.63 6.40
N ALA A 174 -11.23 -2.73 6.80
CA ALA A 174 -12.31 -3.05 7.73
C ALA A 174 -13.24 -4.13 7.16
N GLY A 175 -13.55 -4.05 5.87
CA GLY A 175 -14.30 -5.09 5.15
C GLY A 175 -13.62 -6.45 5.22
N LEU A 176 -12.31 -6.48 4.97
CA LEU A 176 -11.54 -7.73 5.09
C LEU A 176 -11.54 -8.30 6.51
N ILE A 177 -11.51 -7.46 7.54
CA ILE A 177 -11.45 -7.92 8.93
C ILE A 177 -12.82 -8.39 9.43
N TYR A 178 -13.89 -7.64 9.12
CA TYR A 178 -15.19 -7.83 9.74
C TYR A 178 -16.22 -8.48 8.80
N VAL A 179 -16.19 -8.17 7.51
CA VAL A 179 -17.18 -8.63 6.53
C VAL A 179 -16.75 -9.93 5.88
N SER A 180 -15.45 -10.11 5.59
CA SER A 180 -14.94 -11.33 4.94
C SER A 180 -15.31 -12.61 5.71
N PRO A 181 -15.15 -12.70 7.04
CA PRO A 181 -15.54 -13.91 7.78
C PRO A 181 -17.05 -14.22 7.73
N LEU A 182 -17.89 -13.18 7.55
CA LEU A 182 -19.34 -13.35 7.42
C LEU A 182 -19.70 -13.92 6.04
N ILE A 183 -19.08 -13.35 5.00
CA ILE A 183 -19.32 -13.78 3.61
C ILE A 183 -18.76 -15.18 3.37
N GLU A 184 -17.62 -15.52 3.94
CA GLU A 184 -16.98 -16.83 3.78
C GLU A 184 -17.92 -17.99 4.12
N LYS A 185 -18.79 -17.81 5.12
CA LYS A 185 -19.79 -18.81 5.50
C LYS A 185 -20.77 -19.15 4.37
N TYR A 186 -21.08 -18.19 3.51
CA TYR A 186 -21.99 -18.40 2.37
C TYR A 186 -21.30 -19.09 1.19
N PHE A 187 -19.97 -19.01 1.11
CA PHE A 187 -19.19 -19.65 0.05
C PHE A 187 -18.64 -21.04 0.43
N ASN A 188 -19.10 -21.65 1.53
CA ASN A 188 -18.65 -22.96 1.99
C ASN A 188 -18.89 -24.10 0.99
N TRP A 189 -19.82 -23.92 0.04
CA TRP A 189 -20.09 -24.88 -1.03
C TRP A 189 -19.04 -24.86 -2.16
N MET A 190 -18.21 -23.82 -2.24
CA MET A 190 -17.14 -23.72 -3.23
C MET A 190 -15.92 -24.54 -2.80
N PRO A 191 -15.35 -25.37 -3.70
CA PRO A 191 -14.11 -26.08 -3.40
C PRO A 191 -12.96 -25.08 -3.21
N GLU A 192 -12.07 -25.37 -2.27
CA GLU A 192 -10.86 -24.56 -1.97
C GLU A 192 -9.76 -24.72 -3.05
N MET A 193 -10.15 -24.81 -4.32
CA MET A 193 -9.18 -24.93 -5.41
C MET A 193 -8.45 -23.61 -5.61
N PHE A 194 -7.13 -23.64 -5.48
CA PHE A 194 -6.22 -22.53 -5.77
C PHE A 194 -6.46 -21.22 -4.97
N GLY A 195 -7.10 -21.27 -3.79
CA GLY A 195 -7.40 -20.07 -3.00
C GLY A 195 -8.48 -19.15 -3.63
N LEU A 196 -9.23 -19.63 -4.62
CA LEU A 196 -10.27 -18.85 -5.30
C LEU A 196 -11.36 -18.39 -4.33
N ARG A 197 -11.78 -19.25 -3.42
CA ARG A 197 -12.78 -18.94 -2.41
C ARG A 197 -12.32 -17.75 -1.54
N GLU A 198 -11.10 -17.82 -1.02
CA GLU A 198 -10.52 -16.77 -0.19
C GLU A 198 -10.39 -15.45 -0.97
N SER A 199 -9.84 -15.49 -2.19
CA SER A 199 -9.68 -14.32 -3.04
C SER A 199 -11.01 -13.65 -3.40
N LEU A 200 -12.05 -14.42 -3.75
CA LEU A 200 -13.38 -13.91 -4.04
C LEU A 200 -14.01 -13.27 -2.80
N THR A 201 -13.95 -13.96 -1.66
CA THR A 201 -14.51 -13.48 -0.40
C THR A 201 -13.85 -12.16 0.02
N MET A 202 -12.53 -12.07 -0.08
CA MET A 202 -11.78 -10.85 0.22
C MET A 202 -12.16 -9.71 -0.73
N THR A 203 -12.22 -9.98 -2.03
CA THR A 203 -12.56 -8.96 -3.04
C THR A 203 -13.97 -8.42 -2.83
N ILE A 204 -14.96 -9.30 -2.66
CA ILE A 204 -16.36 -8.90 -2.43
C ILE A 204 -16.49 -8.10 -1.14
N SER A 205 -15.83 -8.53 -0.06
CA SER A 205 -15.86 -7.84 1.24
C SER A 205 -15.29 -6.43 1.16
N ALA A 206 -14.15 -6.27 0.48
CA ALA A 206 -13.53 -4.97 0.27
C ALA A 206 -14.40 -4.06 -0.61
N GLN A 207 -15.00 -4.61 -1.66
CA GLN A 207 -15.89 -3.87 -2.58
C GLN A 207 -17.14 -3.36 -1.84
N ILE A 208 -17.85 -4.23 -1.12
CA ILE A 208 -19.07 -3.87 -0.40
C ILE A 208 -18.83 -2.70 0.56
N THR A 209 -17.71 -2.70 1.27
CA THR A 209 -17.40 -1.64 2.23
C THR A 209 -16.89 -0.35 1.57
N SER A 210 -16.33 -0.43 0.37
CA SER A 210 -15.78 0.73 -0.35
C SER A 210 -16.81 1.43 -1.26
N ILE A 211 -17.84 0.71 -1.74
CA ILE A 211 -18.88 1.24 -2.64
C ILE A 211 -19.51 2.56 -2.14
N PRO A 212 -19.91 2.71 -0.85
CA PRO A 212 -20.55 3.97 -0.41
C PRO A 212 -19.67 5.20 -0.62
N ILE A 213 -18.36 5.07 -0.39
CA ILE A 213 -17.41 6.17 -0.61
C ILE A 213 -17.16 6.40 -2.10
N ILE A 214 -17.06 5.33 -2.87
CA ILE A 214 -16.88 5.43 -4.32
C ILE A 214 -18.05 6.20 -4.94
N LEU A 215 -19.28 5.85 -4.59
CA LEU A 215 -20.48 6.56 -5.07
C LEU A 215 -20.49 8.03 -4.63
N TYR A 216 -20.11 8.33 -3.40
CA TYR A 216 -20.10 9.70 -2.90
C TYR A 216 -19.09 10.62 -3.59
N TYR A 217 -17.92 10.12 -3.97
CA TYR A 217 -16.86 10.96 -4.54
C TYR A 217 -16.79 10.93 -6.07
N PHE A 218 -17.35 9.91 -6.74
CA PHE A 218 -17.18 9.69 -8.18
C PHE A 218 -18.49 9.75 -8.96
N GLU A 219 -19.65 9.95 -8.31
CA GLU A 219 -20.91 10.39 -8.91
C GLU A 219 -21.02 11.93 -8.87
#